data_e06b16a2cab9af6944274f332a91a74a
#
_entry.id   e06b16a2cab9af6944274f332a91a74a
#
_cell.length_a   1.000
_cell.length_b   1.000
_cell.length_c   1.000
_cell.angle_alpha   90.00
_cell.angle_beta   90.00
_cell.angle_gamma   90.00
#
_symmetry.space_group_name_H-M   'P 1'
#
loop_
_entity.id
_entity.type
_entity.pdbx_description
1 polymer ?
#
loop_
_entity_poly.entity_id
_entity_poly.type
_entity_poly.pdbx_seq_one_letter_code
_entity_poly.pdbx_strand_id
1 'polypeptide(L)'
;MTRSTFRISSSIKLETRSGGFANPRWMALLGSIDGSGSITAAAKAAGLSYKAAWDAIDAMNNLAGKPIVATAVGGKGGGGAKLTARGRNLLATYRIVQEENERFLAGINSRLQHADRDLRVLGGLSMRTSARNQWSGTVAKIRRGAVNDEVEIKLA
;
A
#
# COMPACT_ATOMS: atom_id res chain seq x y z
N MET A 1 -7.87 -8.74 -23.35
CA MET A 1 -8.29 -8.55 -21.93
C MET A 1 -7.82 -7.17 -21.48
N THR A 2 -8.71 -6.21 -21.40
CA THR A 2 -8.40 -4.83 -20.97
C THR A 2 -8.22 -4.84 -19.46
N ARG A 3 -7.00 -4.57 -18.98
CA ARG A 3 -6.72 -4.45 -17.53
C ARG A 3 -7.47 -3.25 -16.98
N SER A 4 -8.16 -3.41 -15.85
CA SER A 4 -8.78 -2.29 -15.14
C SER A 4 -7.75 -1.20 -14.85
N THR A 5 -8.14 0.06 -15.09
CA THR A 5 -7.30 1.24 -14.85
C THR A 5 -7.24 1.59 -13.35
N PHE A 6 -8.18 1.07 -12.55
CA PHE A 6 -8.29 1.36 -11.13
C PHE A 6 -7.92 0.15 -10.28
N ARG A 7 -7.18 0.41 -9.22
CA ARG A 7 -6.83 -0.55 -8.18
C ARG A 7 -6.96 0.10 -6.82
N ILE A 8 -7.69 -0.55 -5.91
CA ILE A 8 -7.74 -0.16 -4.51
C ILE A 8 -6.57 -0.82 -3.78
N SER A 9 -5.87 -0.02 -3.00
CA SER A 9 -4.80 -0.48 -2.10
C SER A 9 -4.99 0.16 -0.73
N SER A 10 -4.51 -0.50 0.31
CA SER A 10 -4.47 0.04 1.67
C SER A 10 -3.15 -0.31 2.34
N SER A 11 -2.85 0.36 3.42
CA SER A 11 -1.72 0.04 4.29
C SER A 11 -2.20 -0.09 5.74
N ILE A 12 -1.72 -1.12 6.44
CA ILE A 12 -2.08 -1.36 7.84
C ILE A 12 -1.09 -0.61 8.71
N LYS A 13 -1.62 0.17 9.66
CA LYS A 13 -0.85 0.79 10.75
C LYS A 13 -1.35 0.22 12.07
N LEU A 14 -0.44 0.00 12.99
CA LEU A 14 -0.79 -0.34 14.37
C LEU A 14 -0.76 0.93 15.21
N GLU A 15 -1.79 1.13 16.00
CA GLU A 15 -1.94 2.29 16.86
C GLU A 15 -2.22 1.84 18.29
N THR A 16 -1.71 2.61 19.25
CA THR A 16 -2.05 2.48 20.67
C THR A 16 -2.97 3.64 21.06
N ARG A 17 -3.51 3.62 22.26
CA ARG A 17 -4.27 4.76 22.79
C ARG A 17 -3.44 6.05 22.83
N SER A 18 -2.11 5.94 22.89
CA SER A 18 -1.16 7.07 22.96
C SER A 18 -0.67 7.54 21.60
N GLY A 19 -1.08 6.89 20.49
CA GLY A 19 -0.67 7.25 19.13
C GLY A 19 -0.16 6.07 18.31
N GLY A 20 0.44 6.37 17.16
CA GLY A 20 0.94 5.36 16.23
C GLY A 20 2.03 4.49 16.83
N PHE A 21 1.83 3.17 16.74
CA PHE A 21 2.77 2.19 17.28
C PHE A 21 3.74 1.67 16.22
N ALA A 22 3.21 1.27 15.06
CA ALA A 22 4.01 0.76 13.95
C ALA A 22 3.34 0.99 12.59
N ASN A 23 4.16 1.11 11.58
CA ASN A 23 3.78 1.21 10.18
C ASN A 23 4.37 0.04 9.39
N PRO A 24 4.00 -0.18 8.12
CA PRO A 24 4.52 -1.29 7.32
C PRO A 24 6.04 -1.37 7.26
N ARG A 25 6.74 -0.22 7.23
CA ARG A 25 8.20 -0.17 7.18
C ARG A 25 8.84 -0.64 8.50
N TRP A 26 8.24 -0.28 9.63
CA TRP A 26 8.70 -0.75 10.94
C TRP A 26 8.43 -2.25 11.13
N MET A 27 7.31 -2.75 10.62
CA MET A 27 7.01 -4.19 10.64
C MET A 27 7.96 -4.98 9.74
N ALA A 28 8.33 -4.43 8.58
CA ALA A 28 9.38 -5.01 7.72
C ALA A 28 10.74 -5.03 8.41
N LEU A 29 11.09 -3.97 9.18
CA LEU A 29 12.29 -3.94 10.01
C LEU A 29 12.30 -5.08 11.02
N LEU A 30 11.20 -5.29 11.77
CA LEU A 30 11.07 -6.40 12.72
C LEU A 30 11.24 -7.76 12.06
N GLY A 31 10.59 -7.98 10.90
CA GLY A 31 10.72 -9.22 10.13
C GLY A 31 12.16 -9.48 9.67
N SER A 32 12.87 -8.44 9.27
CA SER A 32 14.26 -8.54 8.85
C SER A 32 15.23 -8.78 10.04
N ILE A 33 14.94 -8.23 11.21
CA ILE A 33 15.69 -8.53 12.45
C ILE A 33 15.51 -10.00 12.82
N ASP A 34 14.29 -10.53 12.75
CA ASP A 34 14.00 -11.93 13.10
C ASP A 34 14.79 -12.91 12.20
N GLY A 35 14.95 -12.57 10.92
CA GLY A 35 15.67 -13.40 9.96
C GLY A 35 17.19 -13.24 9.99
N SER A 36 17.69 -11.99 10.16
CA SER A 36 19.13 -11.69 10.02
C SER A 36 19.89 -11.58 11.34
N GLY A 37 19.21 -11.30 12.43
CA GLY A 37 19.83 -10.99 13.71
C GLY A 37 20.66 -9.69 13.74
N SER A 38 20.57 -8.86 12.70
CA SER A 38 21.39 -7.65 12.51
C SER A 38 20.54 -6.43 12.22
N ILE A 39 20.68 -5.38 13.04
CA ILE A 39 19.97 -4.10 12.82
C ILE A 39 20.47 -3.44 11.53
N THR A 40 21.75 -3.52 11.21
CA THR A 40 22.31 -2.93 9.99
C THR A 40 21.72 -3.58 8.74
N ALA A 41 21.67 -4.91 8.69
CA ALA A 41 21.08 -5.63 7.56
C ALA A 41 19.57 -5.37 7.47
N ALA A 42 18.87 -5.36 8.61
CA ALA A 42 17.44 -5.13 8.68
C ALA A 42 17.06 -3.69 8.27
N ALA A 43 17.83 -2.69 8.68
CA ALA A 43 17.65 -1.31 8.27
C ALA A 43 17.72 -1.17 6.74
N LYS A 44 18.77 -1.74 6.15
CA LYS A 44 18.94 -1.74 4.67
C LYS A 44 17.76 -2.41 3.97
N ALA A 45 17.32 -3.57 4.45
CA ALA A 45 16.18 -4.30 3.87
C ALA A 45 14.85 -3.53 4.00
N ALA A 46 14.65 -2.79 5.09
CA ALA A 46 13.47 -1.96 5.33
C ALA A 46 13.54 -0.57 4.66
N GLY A 47 14.64 -0.23 3.97
CA GLY A 47 14.84 1.10 3.36
C GLY A 47 14.97 2.21 4.41
N LEU A 48 15.58 1.90 5.57
CA LEU A 48 15.84 2.84 6.67
C LEU A 48 17.35 3.12 6.80
N SER A 49 17.69 4.31 7.28
CA SER A 49 19.04 4.54 7.79
C SER A 49 19.25 3.78 9.09
N TYR A 50 20.50 3.49 9.45
CA TYR A 50 20.84 2.82 10.70
C TYR A 50 20.27 3.55 11.94
N LYS A 51 20.39 4.89 11.93
CA LYS A 51 19.81 5.73 12.99
C LYS A 51 18.29 5.60 13.06
N ALA A 52 17.60 5.70 11.91
CA ALA A 52 16.14 5.59 11.85
C ALA A 52 15.63 4.20 12.29
N ALA A 53 16.42 3.14 12.06
CA ALA A 53 16.09 1.80 12.54
C ALA A 53 16.17 1.71 14.07
N TRP A 54 17.20 2.31 14.68
CA TRP A 54 17.29 2.41 16.15
C TRP A 54 16.17 3.24 16.75
N ASP A 55 15.91 4.43 16.19
CA ASP A 55 14.82 5.30 16.66
C ASP A 55 13.47 4.56 16.59
N ALA A 56 13.25 3.75 15.53
CA ALA A 56 12.04 2.94 15.38
C ALA A 56 11.95 1.81 16.42
N ILE A 57 13.06 1.11 16.69
CA ILE A 57 13.12 0.05 17.71
C ILE A 57 12.83 0.62 19.09
N ASP A 58 13.46 1.74 19.44
CA ASP A 58 13.27 2.39 20.74
C ASP A 58 11.82 2.88 20.89
N ALA A 59 11.26 3.51 19.87
CA ALA A 59 9.86 3.95 19.88
C ALA A 59 8.91 2.76 20.10
N MET A 60 9.11 1.66 19.37
CA MET A 60 8.27 0.46 19.51
C MET A 60 8.42 -0.20 20.88
N ASN A 61 9.63 -0.30 21.41
CA ASN A 61 9.88 -0.85 22.74
C ASN A 61 9.20 -0.01 23.83
N ASN A 62 9.31 1.32 23.73
CA ASN A 62 8.70 2.25 24.70
C ASN A 62 7.18 2.17 24.66
N LEU A 63 6.57 2.19 23.47
CA LEU A 63 5.12 2.12 23.30
C LEU A 63 4.54 0.75 23.69
N ALA A 64 5.32 -0.33 23.54
CA ALA A 64 4.90 -1.68 23.94
C ALA A 64 4.91 -1.89 25.45
N GLY A 65 5.54 -0.99 26.23
CA GLY A 65 5.72 -1.11 27.69
C GLY A 65 6.64 -2.27 28.13
N LYS A 66 7.01 -3.16 27.21
CA LYS A 66 8.00 -4.23 27.40
C LYS A 66 8.75 -4.43 26.07
N PRO A 67 10.07 -4.72 26.09
CA PRO A 67 10.87 -4.87 24.90
C PRO A 67 10.29 -5.90 23.92
N ILE A 68 10.13 -5.50 22.66
CA ILE A 68 9.80 -6.38 21.53
C ILE A 68 11.04 -6.79 20.74
N VAL A 69 12.11 -5.97 20.83
CA VAL A 69 13.43 -6.26 20.31
C VAL A 69 14.41 -6.20 21.48
N ALA A 70 15.17 -7.25 21.66
CA ALA A 70 16.32 -7.31 22.56
C ALA A 70 17.60 -7.13 21.74
N THR A 71 18.49 -6.25 22.22
CA THR A 71 19.79 -6.01 21.61
C THR A 71 20.91 -6.50 22.52
N ALA A 72 21.93 -7.10 21.94
CA ALA A 72 23.16 -7.43 22.63
C ALA A 72 24.23 -6.40 22.25
N VAL A 73 24.88 -5.82 23.26
CA VAL A 73 26.02 -4.91 23.03
C VAL A 73 27.15 -5.73 22.41
N GLY A 74 27.68 -5.24 21.29
CA GLY A 74 28.71 -5.95 20.53
C GLY A 74 30.06 -6.02 21.26
N GLY A 75 30.59 -7.23 21.34
CA GLY A 75 32.01 -7.48 21.51
C GLY A 75 32.71 -7.63 20.14
N LYS A 76 33.88 -8.31 20.10
CA LYS A 76 34.69 -8.57 18.88
C LYS A 76 33.95 -9.22 17.68
N GLY A 77 32.65 -9.60 17.83
CA GLY A 77 31.78 -10.19 16.80
C GLY A 77 30.60 -9.34 16.33
N GLY A 78 30.50 -8.06 16.77
CA GLY A 78 29.36 -7.19 16.42
C GLY A 78 28.15 -7.39 17.32
N GLY A 79 27.35 -6.34 17.55
CA GLY A 79 26.09 -6.40 18.31
C GLY A 79 25.00 -7.13 17.53
N GLY A 80 24.23 -8.00 18.20
CA GLY A 80 23.09 -8.70 17.64
C GLY A 80 21.76 -8.09 18.07
N ALA A 81 20.72 -8.30 17.30
CA ALA A 81 19.35 -7.99 17.68
C ALA A 81 18.45 -9.20 17.45
N LYS A 82 17.53 -9.44 18.38
CA LYS A 82 16.58 -10.56 18.28
C LYS A 82 15.20 -10.10 18.73
N LEU A 83 14.16 -10.60 18.08
CA LEU A 83 12.82 -10.40 18.60
C LEU A 83 12.64 -11.17 19.89
N THR A 84 11.99 -10.53 20.87
CA THR A 84 11.48 -11.24 22.05
C THR A 84 10.28 -12.12 21.65
N ALA A 85 9.81 -13.00 22.55
CA ALA A 85 8.57 -13.75 22.31
C ALA A 85 7.39 -12.81 21.97
N ARG A 86 7.31 -11.67 22.67
CA ARG A 86 6.30 -10.64 22.41
C ARG A 86 6.44 -10.00 21.01
N GLY A 87 7.68 -9.71 20.59
CA GLY A 87 7.96 -9.17 19.25
C GLY A 87 7.59 -10.15 18.16
N ARG A 88 7.88 -11.45 18.33
CA ARG A 88 7.46 -12.48 17.38
C ARG A 88 5.94 -12.62 17.29
N ASN A 89 5.25 -12.61 18.43
CA ASN A 89 3.78 -12.67 18.46
C ASN A 89 3.17 -11.46 17.77
N LEU A 90 3.69 -10.25 18.00
CA LEU A 90 3.25 -9.04 17.33
C LEU A 90 3.43 -9.16 15.81
N LEU A 91 4.61 -9.59 15.36
CA LEU A 91 4.90 -9.77 13.94
C LEU A 91 3.99 -10.83 13.30
N ALA A 92 3.74 -11.95 14.00
CA ALA A 92 2.82 -12.98 13.51
C ALA A 92 1.39 -12.47 13.38
N THR A 93 0.89 -11.76 14.40
CA THR A 93 -0.44 -11.14 14.36
C THR A 93 -0.56 -10.14 13.21
N TYR A 94 0.46 -9.29 13.02
CA TYR A 94 0.47 -8.33 11.91
C TYR A 94 0.41 -9.02 10.55
N ARG A 95 1.16 -10.12 10.36
CA ARG A 95 1.14 -10.89 9.11
C ARG A 95 -0.25 -11.46 8.81
N ILE A 96 -0.93 -12.00 9.83
CA ILE A 96 -2.30 -12.51 9.67
C ILE A 96 -3.24 -11.38 9.22
N VAL A 97 -3.19 -10.23 9.88
CA VAL A 97 -4.02 -9.08 9.52
C VAL A 97 -3.70 -8.57 8.12
N GLN A 98 -2.42 -8.55 7.74
CA GLN A 98 -1.99 -8.15 6.40
C GLN A 98 -2.52 -9.12 5.33
N GLU A 99 -2.42 -10.43 5.54
CA GLU A 99 -2.93 -11.44 4.62
C GLU A 99 -4.45 -11.34 4.43
N GLU A 100 -5.21 -11.13 5.51
CA GLU A 100 -6.65 -10.92 5.43
C GLU A 100 -7.01 -9.63 4.66
N ASN A 101 -6.29 -8.55 4.93
CA ASN A 101 -6.46 -7.31 4.20
C ASN A 101 -6.16 -7.47 2.70
N GLU A 102 -5.11 -8.19 2.34
CA GLU A 102 -4.77 -8.47 0.95
C GLU A 102 -5.84 -9.32 0.26
N ARG A 103 -6.38 -10.36 0.95
CA ARG A 103 -7.51 -11.16 0.44
C ARG A 103 -8.77 -10.32 0.22
N PHE A 104 -9.09 -9.46 1.18
CA PHE A 104 -10.22 -8.54 1.07
C PHE A 104 -10.07 -7.60 -0.13
N LEU A 105 -8.91 -6.98 -0.29
CA LEU A 105 -8.62 -6.08 -1.41
C LEU A 105 -8.62 -6.82 -2.75
N ALA A 106 -8.12 -8.04 -2.81
CA ALA A 106 -8.17 -8.86 -4.01
C ALA A 106 -9.62 -9.11 -4.45
N GLY A 107 -10.51 -9.44 -3.49
CA GLY A 107 -11.94 -9.62 -3.74
C GLY A 107 -12.62 -8.35 -4.26
N ILE A 108 -12.30 -7.18 -3.70
CA ILE A 108 -12.82 -5.89 -4.19
C ILE A 108 -12.27 -5.58 -5.58
N ASN A 109 -10.96 -5.71 -5.77
CA ASN A 109 -10.32 -5.40 -7.04
C ASN A 109 -10.81 -6.30 -8.19
N SER A 110 -11.13 -7.57 -7.90
CA SER A 110 -11.74 -8.46 -8.90
C SER A 110 -13.14 -7.97 -9.33
N ARG A 111 -13.96 -7.49 -8.39
CA ARG A 111 -15.28 -6.90 -8.68
C ARG A 111 -15.17 -5.61 -9.48
N LEU A 112 -14.19 -4.76 -9.17
CA LEU A 112 -13.92 -3.52 -9.91
C LEU A 112 -13.54 -3.79 -11.36
N GLN A 113 -12.84 -4.88 -11.64
CA GLN A 113 -12.50 -5.25 -13.03
C GLN A 113 -13.75 -5.52 -13.88
N HIS A 114 -14.85 -5.97 -13.28
CA HIS A 114 -16.12 -6.17 -13.95
C HIS A 114 -16.94 -4.88 -14.02
N ALA A 115 -16.79 -3.98 -13.05
CA ALA A 115 -17.48 -2.67 -13.00
C ALA A 115 -16.80 -1.58 -13.84
N ASP A 116 -15.64 -1.85 -14.45
CA ASP A 116 -14.86 -0.86 -15.20
C ASP A 116 -15.63 -0.27 -16.40
N ARG A 117 -16.61 -1.03 -16.91
CA ARG A 117 -17.52 -0.57 -17.97
C ARG A 117 -18.45 0.54 -17.45
N ASP A 118 -18.96 0.39 -16.23
CA ASP A 118 -19.90 1.34 -15.61
C ASP A 118 -19.16 2.58 -15.06
N LEU A 119 -17.94 2.40 -14.55
CA LEU A 119 -17.10 3.51 -14.09
C LEU A 119 -16.61 4.42 -15.24
N ARG A 120 -16.45 3.89 -16.45
CA ARG A 120 -16.17 4.71 -17.65
C ARG A 120 -17.33 5.63 -17.95
N VAL A 121 -18.55 5.18 -17.78
CA VAL A 121 -19.77 6.00 -17.94
C VAL A 121 -19.78 7.11 -16.89
N LEU A 122 -19.46 6.79 -15.63
CA LEU A 122 -19.38 7.76 -14.54
C LEU A 122 -18.21 8.75 -14.71
N GLY A 123 -17.07 8.30 -15.23
CA GLY A 123 -15.92 9.15 -15.57
C GLY A 123 -16.27 10.16 -16.69
N GLY A 124 -17.09 9.77 -17.64
CA GLY A 124 -17.62 10.67 -18.66
C GLY A 124 -18.61 11.72 -18.10
N LEU A 125 -19.33 11.38 -17.03
CA LEU A 125 -20.25 12.30 -16.33
C LEU A 125 -19.51 13.34 -15.47
N SER A 126 -18.28 13.08 -15.06
CA SER A 126 -17.50 14.01 -14.23
C SER A 126 -16.83 15.14 -15.02
N MET A 127 -16.84 15.10 -16.33
CA MET A 127 -16.47 16.28 -17.13
C MET A 127 -17.52 17.38 -16.92
N ARG A 128 -17.15 18.38 -16.15
CA ARG A 128 -17.91 19.63 -16.00
C ARG A 128 -17.90 20.38 -17.34
N THR A 129 -18.78 20.00 -18.24
CA THR A 129 -19.06 20.76 -19.44
C THR A 129 -20.33 21.56 -19.22
N SER A 130 -20.37 22.78 -19.70
CA SER A 130 -21.58 23.60 -19.75
C SER A 130 -22.62 23.11 -20.75
N ALA A 131 -22.32 22.03 -21.46
CA ALA A 131 -23.21 21.43 -22.46
C ALA A 131 -24.41 20.75 -21.78
N ARG A 132 -25.62 21.12 -22.18
CA ARG A 132 -26.89 20.55 -21.68
C ARG A 132 -27.09 19.09 -22.07
N ASN A 133 -26.48 18.66 -23.17
CA ASN A 133 -26.60 17.31 -23.72
C ASN A 133 -25.19 16.69 -23.86
N GLN A 134 -25.01 15.49 -23.32
CA GLN A 134 -23.80 14.70 -23.48
C GLN A 134 -24.18 13.33 -24.06
N TRP A 135 -23.47 12.90 -25.09
CA TRP A 135 -23.65 11.61 -25.72
C TRP A 135 -22.35 10.83 -25.67
N SER A 136 -22.40 9.58 -25.28
CA SER A 136 -21.26 8.68 -25.31
C SER A 136 -21.34 7.78 -26.54
N GLY A 137 -20.24 7.69 -27.27
CA GLY A 137 -20.18 6.86 -28.47
C GLY A 137 -18.76 6.70 -28.98
N THR A 138 -18.62 5.91 -30.06
CA THR A 138 -17.35 5.72 -30.76
C THR A 138 -17.37 6.50 -32.07
N VAL A 139 -16.30 7.26 -32.32
CA VAL A 139 -16.15 7.95 -33.61
C VAL A 139 -16.03 6.90 -34.72
N ALA A 140 -17.03 6.86 -35.59
CA ALA A 140 -17.09 5.92 -36.70
C ALA A 140 -16.38 6.48 -37.96
N LYS A 141 -16.48 7.79 -38.18
CA LYS A 141 -15.89 8.45 -39.35
C LYS A 141 -15.65 9.92 -39.11
N ILE A 142 -14.58 10.45 -39.69
CA ILE A 142 -14.27 11.88 -39.73
C ILE A 142 -14.10 12.27 -41.19
N ARG A 143 -14.89 13.25 -41.65
CA ARG A 143 -14.72 13.89 -42.93
C ARG A 143 -14.22 15.30 -42.71
N ARG A 144 -13.04 15.59 -43.22
CA ARG A 144 -12.49 16.95 -43.15
C ARG A 144 -13.08 17.83 -44.26
N GLY A 145 -13.68 18.93 -43.83
CA GLY A 145 -14.18 19.97 -44.75
C GLY A 145 -13.23 21.16 -44.78
N ALA A 146 -13.44 22.05 -45.76
CA ALA A 146 -12.62 23.26 -45.88
C ALA A 146 -12.91 24.31 -44.79
N VAL A 147 -14.08 24.24 -44.12
CA VAL A 147 -14.52 25.18 -43.08
C VAL A 147 -14.91 24.44 -41.80
N ASN A 148 -15.57 23.30 -41.90
CA ASN A 148 -16.01 22.49 -40.74
C ASN A 148 -15.74 21.01 -41.02
N ASP A 149 -15.38 20.27 -39.96
CA ASP A 149 -15.25 18.82 -40.00
C ASP A 149 -16.57 18.15 -39.61
N GLU A 150 -16.97 17.10 -40.33
CA GLU A 150 -18.11 16.25 -40.00
C GLU A 150 -17.61 15.00 -39.22
N VAL A 151 -18.16 14.78 -38.04
CA VAL A 151 -17.81 13.63 -37.20
C VAL A 151 -19.05 12.75 -37.01
N GLU A 152 -18.98 11.53 -37.53
CA GLU A 152 -20.00 10.51 -37.33
C GLU A 152 -19.70 9.71 -36.09
N ILE A 153 -20.63 9.67 -35.11
CA ILE A 153 -20.48 8.98 -33.83
C ILE A 153 -21.51 7.86 -33.77
N LYS A 154 -21.05 6.63 -33.53
CA LYS A 154 -21.91 5.51 -33.23
C LYS A 154 -22.18 5.53 -31.70
N LEU A 155 -23.43 5.81 -31.33
CA LEU A 155 -23.87 5.82 -29.95
C LEU A 155 -23.82 4.41 -29.34
N ALA A 156 -23.43 4.31 -28.03
CA ALA A 156 -23.36 3.06 -27.31
C ALA A 156 -24.73 2.60 -26.84
#